data_562305c5836acc8fc2fab768c16652b4
#
_entry.id   562305c5836acc8fc2fab768c16652b4
#
_cell.length_a   1.000
_cell.length_b   1.000
_cell.length_c   1.000
_cell.angle_alpha   90.00
_cell.angle_beta   90.00
_cell.angle_gamma   90.00
#
_symmetry.space_group_name_H-M   'P 1'
#
loop_
_entity.id
_entity.type
_entity.pdbx_description
1 polymer ?
#
loop_
_entity_poly.entity_id
_entity_poly.type
_entity_poly.pdbx_seq_one_letter_code
_entity_poly.pdbx_strand_id
1 'polypeptide(L)'
;GIEDITDKYIVCKDIKIPLWNEKHEKEYVYLCCYDNNNWIPVCWSIPRKKQALFTKVGVNVLYLPAYYENGAIIPAGNAFILKENGELKCFSEEADKKEISATFYSKTPYRLHTALQAAGTVGTRFSVCNKKDLSDSLNVYTIEKLPFYEDSFKIPTNKKYRYLVCDFQNTLAFQDAYSIAEIKIFGKNRQQLEGKLTGTKGISDNKLENVMDEDRVSFYQPDKSEKRQYIVFDLGQPREIEKVEFYPRSDDNRIVTGELYELFYWDKKWISLGRQYGKENRLAFYNIPQNALFRIHNHTRGKEHRPFTYEEGKQVWW
;
A
#
# COMPACT_ATOMS: atom_id res chain seq x y z
N GLY A 1 -7.88 13.40 -11.73
CA GLY A 1 -7.25 13.26 -10.67
C GLY A 1 -6.11 14.17 -10.29
N ILE A 2 -5.65 13.95 -9.10
CA ILE A 2 -4.46 14.63 -8.55
C ILE A 2 -3.18 14.14 -9.24
N GLU A 3 -3.20 12.98 -9.85
CA GLU A 3 -2.11 12.42 -10.66
C GLU A 3 -1.72 13.33 -11.82
N ASP A 4 -2.68 14.04 -12.43
CA ASP A 4 -2.41 14.95 -13.55
C ASP A 4 -1.71 16.26 -13.17
N ILE A 5 -1.65 16.60 -11.89
CA ILE A 5 -0.98 17.83 -11.42
C ILE A 5 0.51 17.62 -11.28
N THR A 6 0.95 16.41 -10.97
CA THR A 6 2.37 16.07 -10.82
C THR A 6 3.12 16.12 -12.13
N ASP A 7 2.50 15.73 -13.24
CA ASP A 7 3.13 15.75 -14.57
C ASP A 7 3.43 17.17 -15.11
N LYS A 8 2.73 18.17 -14.61
CA LYS A 8 2.93 19.57 -15.05
C LYS A 8 4.18 20.25 -14.50
N TYR A 9 4.81 19.65 -13.49
CA TYR A 9 5.95 20.25 -12.78
C TYR A 9 7.17 19.34 -12.71
N ILE A 10 7.30 18.37 -13.63
CA ILE A 10 8.49 17.52 -13.67
C ILE A 10 9.69 18.39 -14.06
N VAL A 11 10.58 18.59 -13.13
CA VAL A 11 11.90 19.19 -13.39
C VAL A 11 12.73 18.14 -14.12
N CYS A 12 13.23 18.51 -15.31
CA CYS A 12 14.09 17.64 -16.11
C CYS A 12 15.50 18.23 -16.23
N LYS A 13 16.49 17.34 -16.32
CA LYS A 13 17.91 17.69 -16.49
C LYS A 13 18.57 16.82 -17.56
N ASP A 14 19.60 17.35 -18.18
CA ASP A 14 20.50 16.57 -19.00
C ASP A 14 21.58 15.98 -18.10
N ILE A 15 21.85 14.67 -18.24
CA ILE A 15 22.77 13.95 -17.38
C ILE A 15 23.74 13.08 -18.16
N LYS A 16 24.96 12.95 -17.63
CA LYS A 16 25.94 11.99 -18.10
C LYS A 16 26.09 10.87 -17.10
N ILE A 17 25.92 9.64 -17.57
CA ILE A 17 25.98 8.44 -16.75
C ILE A 17 27.22 7.64 -17.09
N PRO A 18 28.08 7.28 -16.13
CA PRO A 18 29.18 6.34 -16.34
C PRO A 18 28.64 4.92 -16.54
N LEU A 19 29.25 4.18 -17.46
CA LEU A 19 28.90 2.79 -17.75
C LEU A 19 30.04 1.86 -17.35
N TRP A 20 29.71 0.64 -16.97
CA TRP A 20 30.70 -0.33 -16.49
C TRP A 20 31.59 -0.91 -17.61
N ASN A 21 31.04 -1.10 -18.83
CA ASN A 21 31.72 -1.80 -19.92
C ASN A 21 31.84 -0.97 -21.19
N GLU A 22 32.99 -1.09 -21.86
CA GLU A 22 33.26 -0.58 -23.21
C GLU A 22 32.70 -1.48 -24.32
N LYS A 23 32.33 -2.71 -24.02
CA LYS A 23 31.97 -3.75 -25.00
C LYS A 23 30.87 -3.34 -25.97
N HIS A 24 30.10 -2.34 -25.59
CA HIS A 24 28.87 -1.87 -26.27
C HIS A 24 28.97 -0.42 -26.77
N GLU A 25 30.17 0.12 -27.04
CA GLU A 25 30.36 1.53 -27.45
C GLU A 25 29.60 1.97 -28.72
N LYS A 26 29.05 1.06 -29.48
CA LYS A 26 28.25 1.36 -30.68
C LYS A 26 26.78 0.91 -30.53
N GLU A 27 26.42 0.34 -29.43
CA GLU A 27 25.06 -0.14 -29.16
C GLU A 27 24.27 0.92 -28.40
N TYR A 28 22.94 0.86 -28.52
CA TYR A 28 22.08 1.71 -27.73
C TYR A 28 22.12 1.29 -26.27
N VAL A 29 22.37 2.24 -25.38
CA VAL A 29 22.11 2.09 -23.96
C VAL A 29 20.77 2.77 -23.64
N TYR A 30 19.94 2.07 -22.91
CA TYR A 30 18.62 2.53 -22.48
C TYR A 30 18.68 3.05 -21.06
N LEU A 31 17.96 4.13 -20.79
CA LEU A 31 17.62 4.52 -19.43
C LEU A 31 16.26 3.94 -19.12
N CYS A 32 16.20 3.07 -18.11
CA CYS A 32 14.99 2.40 -17.68
C CYS A 32 14.48 3.01 -16.39
N CYS A 33 13.17 3.20 -16.25
CA CYS A 33 12.52 3.45 -14.97
C CYS A 33 11.90 2.15 -14.43
N TYR A 34 11.62 2.10 -13.12
CA TYR A 34 10.96 0.95 -12.52
C TYR A 34 9.45 1.15 -12.47
N ASP A 35 8.72 0.29 -13.18
CA ASP A 35 7.25 0.30 -13.20
C ASP A 35 6.70 -1.12 -13.32
N ASN A 36 5.55 -1.39 -12.70
CA ASN A 36 4.88 -2.69 -12.71
C ASN A 36 5.83 -3.88 -12.47
N ASN A 37 6.69 -3.76 -11.46
CA ASN A 37 7.69 -4.77 -11.06
C ASN A 37 8.83 -5.00 -12.05
N ASN A 38 8.97 -4.19 -13.10
CA ASN A 38 9.96 -4.33 -14.15
C ASN A 38 10.70 -3.01 -14.42
N TRP A 39 11.91 -3.15 -14.99
CA TRP A 39 12.62 -2.03 -15.58
C TRP A 39 12.12 -1.78 -17.00
N ILE A 40 11.59 -0.59 -17.27
CA ILE A 40 10.99 -0.22 -18.56
C ILE A 40 11.81 0.87 -19.21
N PRO A 41 12.30 0.69 -20.46
CA PRO A 41 13.03 1.70 -21.19
C PRO A 41 12.17 2.98 -21.40
N VAL A 42 12.72 4.15 -21.06
CA VAL A 42 12.06 5.45 -21.24
C VAL A 42 12.79 6.36 -22.21
N CYS A 43 14.10 6.20 -22.36
CA CYS A 43 14.88 6.88 -23.39
C CYS A 43 16.17 6.07 -23.69
N TRP A 44 16.90 6.51 -24.69
CA TRP A 44 18.12 5.84 -25.15
C TRP A 44 19.24 6.83 -25.50
N SER A 45 20.46 6.34 -25.53
CA SER A 45 21.66 7.07 -25.93
C SER A 45 22.66 6.16 -26.62
N ILE A 46 23.57 6.73 -27.39
CA ILE A 46 24.74 6.01 -27.93
C ILE A 46 25.92 6.34 -27.02
N PRO A 47 26.49 5.36 -26.30
CA PRO A 47 27.59 5.62 -25.38
C PRO A 47 28.87 6.04 -26.11
N ARG A 48 29.65 6.90 -25.48
CA ARG A 48 30.99 7.29 -25.93
C ARG A 48 31.94 7.31 -24.74
N LYS A 49 33.09 6.66 -24.85
CA LYS A 49 34.11 6.61 -23.79
C LYS A 49 33.51 6.23 -22.41
N LYS A 50 32.78 5.14 -22.36
CA LYS A 50 32.09 4.64 -21.15
C LYS A 50 31.11 5.65 -20.51
N GLN A 51 30.53 6.54 -21.29
CA GLN A 51 29.52 7.48 -20.80
C GLN A 51 28.34 7.52 -21.75
N ALA A 52 27.15 7.64 -21.18
CA ALA A 52 25.91 7.90 -21.92
C ALA A 52 25.36 9.28 -21.54
N LEU A 53 24.93 10.05 -22.53
CA LEU A 53 24.24 11.34 -22.33
C LEU A 53 22.75 11.11 -22.53
N PHE A 54 21.98 11.40 -21.51
CA PHE A 54 20.51 11.38 -21.56
C PHE A 54 19.99 12.81 -21.37
N THR A 55 19.02 13.21 -22.19
CA THR A 55 18.42 14.54 -22.12
C THR A 55 17.03 14.49 -21.54
N LYS A 56 16.60 15.57 -20.88
CA LYS A 56 15.27 15.73 -20.28
C LYS A 56 14.89 14.60 -19.31
N VAL A 57 15.84 14.17 -18.48
CA VAL A 57 15.62 13.15 -17.46
C VAL A 57 14.93 13.76 -16.25
N GLY A 58 13.81 13.21 -15.83
CA GLY A 58 13.03 13.66 -14.68
C GLY A 58 13.77 13.46 -13.36
N VAL A 59 13.62 14.41 -12.44
CA VAL A 59 14.17 14.29 -11.07
C VAL A 59 13.25 13.46 -10.16
N ASN A 60 13.81 12.94 -9.07
CA ASN A 60 13.11 12.14 -8.05
C ASN A 60 12.49 10.84 -8.61
N VAL A 61 13.07 10.30 -9.68
CA VAL A 61 12.69 9.02 -10.29
C VAL A 61 13.86 8.05 -10.20
N LEU A 62 13.55 6.79 -9.98
CA LEU A 62 14.53 5.70 -9.97
C LEU A 62 14.82 5.24 -11.39
N TYR A 63 16.11 5.27 -11.77
CA TYR A 63 16.60 4.89 -13.08
C TYR A 63 17.64 3.77 -13.01
N LEU A 64 17.71 3.01 -14.10
CA LEU A 64 18.75 2.02 -14.38
C LEU A 64 19.26 2.20 -15.82
N PRO A 65 20.55 2.50 -16.06
CA PRO A 65 21.13 2.39 -17.38
C PRO A 65 21.34 0.90 -17.72
N ALA A 66 20.89 0.48 -18.88
CA ALA A 66 20.90 -0.92 -19.26
C ALA A 66 21.04 -1.12 -20.77
N TYR A 67 21.57 -2.29 -21.16
CA TYR A 67 21.50 -2.84 -22.50
C TYR A 67 20.33 -3.81 -22.63
N TYR A 68 19.96 -4.10 -23.85
CA TYR A 68 18.92 -5.09 -24.14
C TYR A 68 19.52 -6.23 -24.95
N GLU A 69 19.67 -7.40 -24.35
CA GLU A 69 20.27 -8.59 -24.96
C GLU A 69 19.32 -9.79 -24.82
N ASN A 70 19.07 -10.49 -25.93
CA ASN A 70 18.28 -11.72 -25.95
C ASN A 70 16.93 -11.65 -25.23
N GLY A 71 16.25 -10.49 -25.31
CA GLY A 71 14.97 -10.28 -24.64
C GLY A 71 15.08 -9.90 -23.16
N ALA A 72 16.28 -9.70 -22.63
CA ALA A 72 16.51 -9.33 -21.24
C ALA A 72 17.20 -7.97 -21.10
N ILE A 73 16.89 -7.29 -20.00
CA ILE A 73 17.56 -6.05 -19.59
C ILE A 73 18.82 -6.41 -18.80
N ILE A 74 19.98 -5.96 -19.30
CA ILE A 74 21.29 -6.18 -18.69
C ILE A 74 21.78 -4.84 -18.12
N PRO A 75 21.97 -4.69 -16.80
CA PRO A 75 22.47 -3.46 -16.22
C PRO A 75 23.81 -3.03 -16.82
N ALA A 76 23.90 -1.78 -17.21
CA ALA A 76 25.09 -1.16 -17.81
C ALA A 76 25.80 -0.19 -16.85
N GLY A 77 25.17 0.16 -15.75
CA GLY A 77 25.66 1.05 -14.71
C GLY A 77 24.85 0.87 -13.43
N ASN A 78 25.16 1.67 -12.42
CA ASN A 78 24.44 1.63 -11.16
C ASN A 78 23.00 2.14 -11.33
N ALA A 79 22.05 1.53 -10.63
CA ALA A 79 20.75 2.17 -10.44
C ALA A 79 20.94 3.46 -9.65
N PHE A 80 20.17 4.50 -9.95
CA PHE A 80 20.32 5.82 -9.33
C PHE A 80 19.01 6.59 -9.28
N ILE A 81 19.00 7.60 -8.41
CA ILE A 81 17.96 8.63 -8.35
C ILE A 81 18.62 9.95 -8.73
N LEU A 82 18.03 10.67 -9.67
CA LEU A 82 18.44 12.03 -10.00
C LEU A 82 17.76 13.02 -9.06
N LYS A 83 18.53 13.70 -8.22
CA LYS A 83 18.02 14.73 -7.30
C LYS A 83 17.78 16.06 -8.02
N GLU A 84 16.97 16.92 -7.44
CA GLU A 84 16.68 18.27 -7.98
C GLU A 84 17.91 19.16 -8.14
N ASN A 85 18.91 19.00 -7.26
CA ASN A 85 20.20 19.69 -7.36
C ASN A 85 21.11 19.17 -8.49
N GLY A 86 20.71 18.07 -9.18
CA GLY A 86 21.49 17.43 -10.24
C GLY A 86 22.43 16.32 -9.75
N GLU A 87 22.49 16.06 -8.46
CA GLU A 87 23.26 14.97 -7.88
C GLU A 87 22.63 13.61 -8.22
N LEU A 88 23.48 12.62 -8.50
CA LEU A 88 23.08 11.23 -8.68
C LEU A 88 23.27 10.46 -7.38
N LYS A 89 22.19 10.03 -6.75
CA LYS A 89 22.24 9.07 -5.64
C LYS A 89 22.30 7.66 -6.22
N CYS A 90 23.49 7.11 -6.35
CA CYS A 90 23.73 5.78 -6.92
C CYS A 90 23.58 4.68 -5.87
N PHE A 91 23.06 3.52 -6.30
CA PHE A 91 22.98 2.29 -5.52
C PHE A 91 24.02 1.30 -6.07
N SER A 92 25.09 1.06 -5.32
CA SER A 92 26.20 0.18 -5.71
C SER A 92 26.68 -0.67 -4.54
N GLU A 93 27.40 -1.78 -4.85
CA GLU A 93 28.00 -2.67 -3.86
C GLU A 93 28.92 -1.99 -2.86
N GLU A 94 29.54 -0.87 -3.26
CA GLU A 94 30.49 -0.15 -2.41
C GLU A 94 29.82 0.84 -1.46
N ALA A 95 28.52 1.12 -1.67
CA ALA A 95 27.78 2.04 -0.84
C ALA A 95 27.43 1.38 0.51
N ASP A 96 28.27 1.62 1.46
CA ASP A 96 28.11 1.27 2.89
C ASP A 96 27.97 -0.23 3.21
N LYS A 97 29.09 -0.85 3.51
CA LYS A 97 29.17 -2.15 4.18
C LYS A 97 28.61 -2.13 5.63
N LYS A 98 27.96 -1.04 6.02
CA LYS A 98 27.30 -0.95 7.32
C LYS A 98 25.97 -1.68 7.26
N GLU A 99 25.74 -2.45 8.30
CA GLU A 99 24.50 -3.18 8.49
C GLU A 99 23.59 -2.42 9.46
N ILE A 100 22.31 -2.44 9.17
CA ILE A 100 21.28 -1.83 10.02
C ILE A 100 20.18 -2.85 10.35
N SER A 101 19.42 -2.52 11.37
CA SER A 101 18.14 -3.17 11.65
C SER A 101 17.01 -2.27 11.15
N ALA A 102 16.04 -2.83 10.46
CA ALA A 102 14.92 -2.08 9.93
C ALA A 102 13.58 -2.78 10.17
N THR A 103 12.55 -1.99 10.34
CA THR A 103 11.17 -2.46 10.46
C THR A 103 10.34 -1.85 9.34
N PHE A 104 9.66 -2.70 8.58
CA PHE A 104 8.85 -2.30 7.44
C PHE A 104 7.37 -2.56 7.72
N TYR A 105 6.53 -1.60 7.36
CA TYR A 105 5.09 -1.65 7.56
C TYR A 105 4.30 -1.72 6.25
N SER A 106 4.95 -1.45 5.13
CA SER A 106 4.33 -1.38 3.81
C SER A 106 5.22 -2.01 2.74
N LYS A 107 4.63 -2.52 1.66
CA LYS A 107 5.32 -3.01 0.45
C LYS A 107 5.16 -2.07 -0.74
N THR A 108 4.24 -1.10 -0.65
CA THR A 108 4.01 -0.02 -1.62
C THR A 108 3.64 1.26 -0.87
N PRO A 109 3.76 2.45 -1.49
CA PRO A 109 3.39 3.69 -0.85
C PRO A 109 1.89 3.77 -0.55
N TYR A 110 1.54 4.52 0.49
CA TYR A 110 0.16 4.86 0.78
C TYR A 110 -0.28 6.02 -0.12
N ARG A 111 -1.05 5.70 -1.14
CA ARG A 111 -1.45 6.68 -2.17
C ARG A 111 -2.48 7.67 -1.64
N LEU A 112 -2.44 8.90 -2.15
CA LEU A 112 -3.35 9.96 -1.69
C LEU A 112 -4.82 9.61 -1.90
N HIS A 113 -5.20 8.99 -3.02
CA HIS A 113 -6.59 8.61 -3.25
C HIS A 113 -7.07 7.56 -2.22
N THR A 114 -6.21 6.63 -1.80
CA THR A 114 -6.52 5.65 -0.75
C THR A 114 -6.71 6.35 0.60
N ALA A 115 -5.89 7.37 0.89
CA ALA A 115 -6.06 8.20 2.08
C ALA A 115 -7.39 8.97 2.06
N LEU A 116 -7.79 9.51 0.91
CA LEU A 116 -9.09 10.19 0.75
C LEU A 116 -10.28 9.24 0.93
N GLN A 117 -10.16 8.00 0.46
CA GLN A 117 -11.19 6.98 0.66
C GLN A 117 -11.29 6.54 2.13
N ALA A 118 -10.16 6.40 2.83
CA ALA A 118 -10.17 6.17 4.27
C ALA A 118 -10.77 7.36 5.03
N ALA A 119 -10.48 8.61 4.60
CA ALA A 119 -11.09 9.81 5.16
C ALA A 119 -12.62 9.85 4.95
N GLY A 120 -13.12 9.28 3.86
CA GLY A 120 -14.55 9.14 3.60
C GLY A 120 -15.29 8.31 4.64
N THR A 121 -14.59 7.51 5.46
CA THR A 121 -15.21 6.76 6.57
C THR A 121 -15.40 7.57 7.84
N VAL A 122 -14.78 8.75 7.97
CA VAL A 122 -14.94 9.64 9.14
C VAL A 122 -16.39 10.11 9.23
N GLY A 123 -16.97 10.02 10.41
CA GLY A 123 -18.40 10.27 10.66
C GLY A 123 -19.26 9.00 10.68
N THR A 124 -18.72 7.84 10.28
CA THR A 124 -19.40 6.55 10.40
C THR A 124 -19.73 6.27 11.85
N ARG A 125 -20.99 5.88 12.12
CA ARG A 125 -21.49 5.54 13.46
C ARG A 125 -21.69 4.05 13.58
N PHE A 126 -21.20 3.48 14.66
CA PHE A 126 -21.50 2.11 15.06
C PHE A 126 -22.48 2.11 16.21
N SER A 127 -23.59 1.41 16.04
CA SER A 127 -24.65 1.29 17.03
C SER A 127 -24.98 -0.18 17.28
N VAL A 128 -25.47 -0.50 18.46
CA VAL A 128 -25.94 -1.83 18.84
C VAL A 128 -27.42 -1.79 19.21
N CYS A 129 -28.18 -2.85 18.89
CA CYS A 129 -29.60 -2.95 19.23
C CYS A 129 -30.09 -4.41 19.27
N ASN A 130 -31.30 -4.61 19.75
CA ASN A 130 -31.96 -5.92 19.81
C ASN A 130 -33.22 -6.00 18.93
N LYS A 131 -33.82 -4.85 18.56
CA LYS A 131 -35.00 -4.82 17.73
C LYS A 131 -34.64 -4.80 16.24
N LYS A 132 -35.40 -5.54 15.46
CA LYS A 132 -35.19 -5.66 14.01
C LYS A 132 -35.44 -4.34 13.27
N ASP A 133 -36.32 -3.50 13.77
CA ASP A 133 -36.62 -2.15 13.25
C ASP A 133 -35.58 -1.10 13.65
N LEU A 134 -34.54 -1.52 14.40
CA LEU A 134 -33.47 -0.68 14.90
C LEU A 134 -33.89 0.48 15.82
N SER A 135 -35.14 0.45 16.34
CA SER A 135 -35.72 1.55 17.16
C SER A 135 -35.05 1.73 18.53
N ASP A 136 -34.36 0.70 19.03
CA ASP A 136 -33.62 0.71 20.28
C ASP A 136 -32.10 0.88 20.10
N SER A 137 -31.67 1.44 18.96
CA SER A 137 -30.26 1.62 18.65
C SER A 137 -29.53 2.53 19.62
N LEU A 138 -28.43 2.04 20.18
CA LEU A 138 -27.50 2.78 21.03
C LEU A 138 -26.19 3.00 20.26
N ASN A 139 -25.82 4.27 20.04
CA ASN A 139 -24.53 4.60 19.47
C ASN A 139 -23.42 4.24 20.46
N VAL A 140 -22.45 3.43 20.02
CA VAL A 140 -21.33 2.95 20.85
C VAL A 140 -19.99 3.50 20.38
N TYR A 141 -19.89 3.93 19.11
CA TYR A 141 -18.67 4.51 18.56
C TYR A 141 -18.99 5.35 17.32
N THR A 142 -18.19 6.38 17.11
CA THR A 142 -18.17 7.19 15.88
C THR A 142 -16.71 7.35 15.44
N ILE A 143 -16.43 7.15 14.15
CA ILE A 143 -15.11 7.40 13.61
C ILE A 143 -14.87 8.91 13.56
N GLU A 144 -14.04 9.43 14.46
CA GLU A 144 -13.74 10.87 14.56
C GLU A 144 -12.44 11.26 13.88
N LYS A 145 -11.55 10.32 13.67
CA LYS A 145 -10.21 10.54 13.10
C LYS A 145 -9.99 9.63 11.90
N LEU A 146 -9.16 10.09 10.97
CA LEU A 146 -8.73 9.31 9.82
C LEU A 146 -8.17 7.95 10.25
N PRO A 147 -8.84 6.83 9.92
CA PRO A 147 -8.30 5.51 10.18
C PRO A 147 -7.25 5.20 9.11
N PHE A 148 -6.01 5.01 9.52
CA PHE A 148 -4.97 4.75 8.53
C PHE A 148 -4.95 3.31 8.05
N TYR A 149 -5.20 2.35 8.85
CA TYR A 149 -5.00 0.96 8.42
C TYR A 149 -5.96 -0.01 9.08
N GLU A 150 -6.01 0.03 10.34
CA GLU A 150 -7.01 -0.61 11.15
C GLU A 150 -7.31 0.33 12.28
N ASP A 151 -8.51 0.26 12.74
CA ASP A 151 -8.92 0.89 13.98
C ASP A 151 -9.87 -0.07 14.71
N SER A 152 -10.04 0.14 15.98
CA SER A 152 -10.89 -0.72 16.77
C SER A 152 -11.46 0.05 17.97
N PHE A 153 -12.63 -0.40 18.40
CA PHE A 153 -13.23 0.11 19.61
C PHE A 153 -13.80 -1.03 20.45
N LYS A 154 -13.90 -0.80 21.76
CA LYS A 154 -14.54 -1.71 22.69
C LYS A 154 -15.96 -1.22 22.97
N ILE A 155 -16.89 -2.15 23.12
CA ILE A 155 -18.23 -1.83 23.54
C ILE A 155 -18.28 -1.89 25.08
N PRO A 156 -18.45 -0.74 25.77
CA PRO A 156 -18.27 -0.65 27.23
C PRO A 156 -19.47 -1.17 28.02
N THR A 157 -20.03 -2.31 27.62
CA THR A 157 -21.23 -2.85 28.24
C THR A 157 -21.22 -4.37 28.25
N ASN A 158 -21.61 -4.97 29.36
CA ASN A 158 -21.80 -6.43 29.49
C ASN A 158 -23.17 -6.88 28.95
N LYS A 159 -23.90 -6.01 28.26
CA LYS A 159 -25.18 -6.36 27.66
C LYS A 159 -25.00 -7.14 26.38
N LYS A 160 -26.01 -7.92 26.05
CA LYS A 160 -26.03 -8.70 24.80
C LYS A 160 -26.85 -7.98 23.75
N TYR A 161 -26.36 -7.95 22.54
CA TYR A 161 -27.01 -7.34 21.40
C TYR A 161 -27.07 -8.31 20.23
N ARG A 162 -28.18 -8.27 19.48
CA ARG A 162 -28.35 -9.08 18.28
C ARG A 162 -27.78 -8.40 17.04
N TYR A 163 -27.89 -7.08 16.98
CA TYR A 163 -27.50 -6.32 15.80
C TYR A 163 -26.37 -5.36 16.11
N LEU A 164 -25.37 -5.34 15.21
CA LEU A 164 -24.42 -4.24 15.07
C LEU A 164 -24.79 -3.48 13.79
N VAL A 165 -24.97 -2.18 13.90
CA VAL A 165 -25.32 -1.28 12.80
C VAL A 165 -24.15 -0.35 12.51
N CYS A 166 -23.72 -0.29 11.27
CA CYS A 166 -22.75 0.67 10.77
C CYS A 166 -23.51 1.66 9.87
N ASP A 167 -23.71 2.88 10.33
CA ASP A 167 -24.42 3.95 9.63
C ASP A 167 -23.44 5.00 9.14
N PHE A 168 -23.44 5.28 7.85
CA PHE A 168 -22.51 6.20 7.21
C PHE A 168 -23.18 7.33 6.42
N GLN A 169 -24.43 7.66 6.75
CA GLN A 169 -25.16 8.78 6.13
C GLN A 169 -24.52 10.14 6.38
N ASN A 170 -23.85 10.31 7.52
CA ASN A 170 -23.29 11.58 7.97
C ASN A 170 -21.74 11.61 7.88
N THR A 171 -21.17 10.83 6.98
CA THR A 171 -19.74 10.85 6.75
C THR A 171 -19.30 12.14 6.06
N LEU A 172 -18.00 12.47 6.17
CA LEU A 172 -17.45 13.68 5.56
C LEU A 172 -17.75 13.77 4.06
N ALA A 173 -17.73 14.99 3.53
CA ALA A 173 -18.22 15.40 2.20
C ALA A 173 -17.62 14.68 0.97
N PHE A 174 -16.70 13.77 1.16
CA PHE A 174 -16.19 12.88 0.11
C PHE A 174 -17.03 11.60 0.00
N GLN A 175 -18.36 11.73 0.03
CA GLN A 175 -19.29 10.60 -0.07
C GLN A 175 -19.01 9.67 -1.26
N ASP A 176 -18.41 10.20 -2.32
CA ASP A 176 -17.98 9.44 -3.47
C ASP A 176 -16.84 8.47 -3.17
N ALA A 177 -16.16 8.63 -2.07
CA ALA A 177 -14.99 7.88 -1.68
C ALA A 177 -15.23 6.90 -0.51
N TYR A 178 -16.46 6.77 0.02
CA TYR A 178 -16.69 5.81 1.10
C TYR A 178 -16.31 4.39 0.66
N SER A 179 -15.36 3.79 1.33
CA SER A 179 -14.94 2.42 1.09
C SER A 179 -14.40 1.82 2.38
N ILE A 180 -14.88 0.62 2.71
CA ILE A 180 -14.40 -0.13 3.86
C ILE A 180 -14.04 -1.55 3.42
N ALA A 181 -12.86 -2.02 3.82
CA ALA A 181 -12.38 -3.33 3.40
C ALA A 181 -12.93 -4.44 4.28
N GLU A 182 -12.91 -4.28 5.60
CA GLU A 182 -13.28 -5.37 6.49
C GLU A 182 -13.84 -4.83 7.82
N ILE A 183 -14.84 -5.53 8.38
CA ILE A 183 -15.33 -5.33 9.74
C ILE A 183 -15.35 -6.68 10.46
N LYS A 184 -14.64 -6.77 11.59
CA LYS A 184 -14.60 -7.96 12.44
C LYS A 184 -15.24 -7.68 13.79
N ILE A 185 -16.11 -8.58 14.21
CA ILE A 185 -16.84 -8.47 15.46
C ILE A 185 -16.32 -9.56 16.40
N PHE A 186 -15.93 -9.18 17.61
CA PHE A 186 -15.41 -10.12 18.60
C PHE A 186 -16.28 -10.12 19.87
N GLY A 187 -16.60 -11.33 20.31
CA GLY A 187 -17.18 -11.60 21.61
C GLY A 187 -16.12 -11.90 22.66
N LYS A 188 -16.55 -12.49 23.78
CA LYS A 188 -15.64 -12.94 24.86
C LYS A 188 -14.50 -13.80 24.33
N ASN A 189 -13.35 -13.71 24.99
CA ASN A 189 -12.17 -14.51 24.70
C ASN A 189 -11.67 -14.37 23.24
N ARG A 190 -11.91 -13.22 22.60
CA ARG A 190 -11.56 -12.94 21.20
C ARG A 190 -12.21 -13.90 20.19
N GLN A 191 -13.34 -14.52 20.56
CA GLN A 191 -14.12 -15.31 19.61
C GLN A 191 -14.67 -14.38 18.53
N GLN A 192 -14.34 -14.60 17.27
CA GLN A 192 -14.96 -13.87 16.16
C GLN A 192 -16.42 -14.30 16.04
N LEU A 193 -17.30 -13.30 15.93
CA LEU A 193 -18.73 -13.50 15.77
C LEU A 193 -19.09 -13.31 14.31
N GLU A 194 -19.77 -14.28 13.75
CA GLU A 194 -20.34 -14.21 12.41
C GLU A 194 -21.75 -13.63 12.46
N GLY A 195 -22.16 -12.97 11.39
CA GLY A 195 -23.49 -12.38 11.25
C GLY A 195 -23.98 -12.40 9.81
N LYS A 196 -25.29 -12.37 9.64
CA LYS A 196 -25.89 -12.17 8.33
C LYS A 196 -25.88 -10.67 8.00
N LEU A 197 -25.33 -10.33 6.84
CA LEU A 197 -25.29 -8.96 6.36
C LEU A 197 -26.60 -8.55 5.68
N THR A 198 -27.04 -7.33 5.98
CA THR A 198 -28.07 -6.61 5.23
C THR A 198 -27.74 -5.12 5.20
N GLY A 199 -28.21 -4.38 4.23
CA GLY A 199 -27.95 -2.94 4.13
C GLY A 199 -27.94 -2.44 2.71
N THR A 200 -27.29 -1.31 2.51
CA THR A 200 -27.12 -0.67 1.21
C THR A 200 -26.33 -1.58 0.28
N LYS A 201 -26.80 -1.75 -0.94
CA LYS A 201 -26.08 -2.55 -1.94
C LYS A 201 -24.72 -1.94 -2.28
N GLY A 202 -23.77 -2.79 -2.59
CA GLY A 202 -22.51 -2.36 -3.17
C GLY A 202 -22.59 -2.14 -4.68
N ILE A 203 -21.67 -1.36 -5.22
CA ILE A 203 -21.52 -1.13 -6.66
C ILE A 203 -20.57 -2.13 -7.29
N SER A 204 -20.92 -2.65 -8.47
CA SER A 204 -20.10 -3.60 -9.26
C SER A 204 -19.56 -4.76 -8.39
N ASP A 205 -18.25 -4.97 -8.41
CA ASP A 205 -17.57 -6.02 -7.62
C ASP A 205 -17.34 -5.62 -6.15
N ASN A 206 -17.61 -4.37 -5.78
CA ASN A 206 -17.43 -3.84 -4.41
C ASN A 206 -18.69 -4.10 -3.56
N LYS A 207 -19.02 -5.39 -3.43
CA LYS A 207 -20.26 -5.88 -2.83
C LYS A 207 -20.27 -5.71 -1.31
N LEU A 208 -21.48 -5.79 -0.73
CA LEU A 208 -21.67 -5.71 0.71
C LEU A 208 -20.93 -6.84 1.45
N GLU A 209 -20.88 -8.02 0.87
CA GLU A 209 -20.22 -9.20 1.44
C GLU A 209 -18.72 -9.02 1.62
N ASN A 210 -18.09 -8.11 0.86
CA ASN A 210 -16.66 -7.84 0.95
C ASN A 210 -16.24 -7.31 2.34
N VAL A 211 -17.19 -6.83 3.17
CA VAL A 211 -16.83 -6.37 4.53
C VAL A 211 -16.58 -7.51 5.53
N MET A 212 -16.79 -8.77 5.12
CA MET A 212 -16.60 -9.97 5.97
C MET A 212 -15.99 -11.15 5.20
N ASP A 213 -15.33 -10.93 4.09
CA ASP A 213 -14.76 -12.00 3.25
C ASP A 213 -13.34 -12.42 3.67
N GLU A 214 -12.81 -11.81 4.74
CA GLU A 214 -11.45 -11.98 5.26
C GLU A 214 -10.34 -11.50 4.30
N ASP A 215 -10.71 -10.88 3.19
CA ASP A 215 -9.77 -10.29 2.24
C ASP A 215 -9.70 -8.76 2.39
N ARG A 216 -8.66 -8.25 3.04
CA ARG A 216 -8.43 -6.81 3.24
C ARG A 216 -8.09 -6.04 1.97
N VAL A 217 -7.98 -6.72 0.82
CA VAL A 217 -7.75 -6.09 -0.49
C VAL A 217 -9.07 -5.82 -1.19
N SER A 218 -10.05 -6.69 -1.02
CA SER A 218 -11.42 -6.41 -1.41
C SER A 218 -11.98 -5.28 -0.55
N PHE A 219 -13.00 -4.61 -1.02
CA PHE A 219 -13.66 -3.57 -0.23
C PHE A 219 -15.12 -3.44 -0.67
N TYR A 220 -15.92 -2.96 0.25
CA TYR A 220 -17.28 -2.55 -0.01
C TYR A 220 -17.31 -1.06 -0.37
N GLN A 221 -18.10 -0.73 -1.40
CA GLN A 221 -18.42 0.64 -1.77
C GLN A 221 -19.93 0.74 -2.01
N PRO A 222 -20.67 1.55 -1.23
CA PRO A 222 -22.12 1.60 -1.31
C PRO A 222 -22.64 2.24 -2.61
N ASP A 223 -23.80 1.77 -3.05
CA ASP A 223 -24.57 2.45 -4.08
C ASP A 223 -25.24 3.71 -3.48
N LYS A 224 -24.86 4.86 -3.99
CA LYS A 224 -25.34 6.17 -3.52
C LYS A 224 -26.77 6.51 -3.92
N SER A 225 -27.34 5.78 -4.86
CA SER A 225 -28.75 5.94 -5.23
C SER A 225 -29.70 5.53 -4.11
N GLU A 226 -29.22 4.73 -3.16
CA GLU A 226 -29.99 4.31 -1.97
C GLU A 226 -30.16 5.48 -0.97
N LYS A 227 -31.39 5.70 -0.52
CA LYS A 227 -31.74 6.81 0.40
C LYS A 227 -31.05 6.71 1.77
N ARG A 228 -30.82 5.50 2.24
CA ARG A 228 -30.17 5.23 3.53
C ARG A 228 -28.88 4.46 3.31
N GLN A 229 -27.81 4.93 3.91
CA GLN A 229 -26.47 4.40 3.77
C GLN A 229 -26.06 3.69 5.06
N TYR A 230 -26.17 2.36 5.09
CA TYR A 230 -25.93 1.57 6.31
C TYR A 230 -25.60 0.10 6.02
N ILE A 231 -24.98 -0.55 7.01
CA ILE A 231 -24.79 -2.00 7.06
C ILE A 231 -25.32 -2.50 8.40
N VAL A 232 -26.01 -3.65 8.41
CA VAL A 232 -26.45 -4.36 9.61
C VAL A 232 -25.87 -5.76 9.64
N PHE A 233 -25.24 -6.10 10.74
CA PHE A 233 -24.78 -7.44 11.08
C PHE A 233 -25.81 -8.06 12.02
N ASP A 234 -26.60 -9.04 11.56
CA ASP A 234 -27.51 -9.83 12.41
C ASP A 234 -26.77 -11.06 12.94
N LEU A 235 -26.44 -11.06 14.21
CA LEU A 235 -25.76 -12.16 14.90
C LEU A 235 -26.66 -13.36 15.19
N GLY A 236 -27.91 -13.35 14.69
CA GLY A 236 -28.91 -14.40 14.84
C GLY A 236 -29.60 -14.38 16.21
N GLN A 237 -28.88 -14.08 17.27
CA GLN A 237 -29.35 -13.95 18.64
C GLN A 237 -28.52 -12.92 19.41
N PRO A 238 -29.03 -12.42 20.55
CA PRO A 238 -28.25 -11.49 21.38
C PRO A 238 -26.93 -12.12 21.86
N ARG A 239 -25.81 -11.49 21.49
CA ARG A 239 -24.44 -11.85 21.85
C ARG A 239 -23.78 -10.71 22.62
N GLU A 240 -22.83 -11.05 23.48
CA GLU A 240 -21.94 -10.06 24.06
C GLU A 240 -20.89 -9.69 23.03
N ILE A 241 -20.87 -8.41 22.61
CA ILE A 241 -19.88 -7.87 21.68
C ILE A 241 -18.86 -7.10 22.53
N GLU A 242 -17.62 -7.54 22.49
CA GLU A 242 -16.54 -6.97 23.30
C GLU A 242 -15.72 -5.93 22.52
N LYS A 243 -15.46 -6.24 21.25
CA LYS A 243 -14.62 -5.41 20.38
C LYS A 243 -15.12 -5.47 18.94
N VAL A 244 -15.00 -4.37 18.25
CA VAL A 244 -15.14 -4.28 16.79
C VAL A 244 -13.84 -3.76 16.21
N GLU A 245 -13.32 -4.42 15.20
CA GLU A 245 -12.22 -3.96 14.37
C GLU A 245 -12.76 -3.59 13.00
N PHE A 246 -12.25 -2.51 12.42
CA PHE A 246 -12.57 -2.14 11.06
C PHE A 246 -11.33 -1.71 10.29
N TYR A 247 -11.34 -1.99 8.99
CA TYR A 247 -10.22 -1.80 8.09
C TYR A 247 -10.68 -0.92 6.94
N PRO A 248 -10.20 0.31 6.82
CA PRO A 248 -10.45 1.12 5.65
C PRO A 248 -9.76 0.49 4.43
N ARG A 249 -10.20 0.85 3.25
CA ARG A 249 -9.53 0.43 2.01
C ARG A 249 -8.05 0.82 2.03
N SER A 250 -7.17 -0.09 1.70
CA SER A 250 -5.71 0.08 1.74
C SER A 250 -5.01 -0.17 0.40
N ASP A 251 -5.71 -0.69 -0.60
CA ASP A 251 -5.15 -1.11 -1.89
C ASP A 251 -3.96 -2.07 -1.77
N ASP A 252 -3.97 -2.91 -0.74
CA ASP A 252 -2.95 -3.94 -0.48
C ASP A 252 -1.52 -3.38 -0.26
N ASN A 253 -1.40 -2.15 0.23
CA ASN A 253 -0.08 -1.55 0.42
C ASN A 253 0.69 -2.03 1.67
N ARG A 254 0.06 -2.83 2.52
CA ARG A 254 0.56 -3.13 3.87
C ARG A 254 1.17 -4.50 4.03
N ILE A 255 1.94 -4.61 5.12
CA ILE A 255 2.29 -5.90 5.68
C ILE A 255 1.11 -6.41 6.50
N VAL A 256 0.68 -7.63 6.20
CA VAL A 256 -0.42 -8.32 6.88
C VAL A 256 0.14 -9.47 7.70
N THR A 257 -0.31 -9.59 8.94
CA THR A 257 0.09 -10.70 9.82
C THR A 257 -0.31 -12.05 9.22
N GLY A 258 0.62 -13.01 9.19
CA GLY A 258 0.40 -14.35 8.66
C GLY A 258 0.68 -14.52 7.16
N GLU A 259 0.89 -13.46 6.40
CA GLU A 259 1.31 -13.55 5.01
C GLU A 259 2.83 -13.68 4.88
N LEU A 260 3.29 -14.38 3.85
CA LEU A 260 4.71 -14.63 3.59
C LEU A 260 5.32 -13.54 2.69
N TYR A 261 6.38 -12.93 3.17
CA TYR A 261 7.11 -11.88 2.47
C TYR A 261 8.58 -12.23 2.27
N GLU A 262 9.19 -11.65 1.25
CA GLU A 262 10.62 -11.73 0.97
C GLU A 262 11.18 -10.33 0.73
N LEU A 263 12.22 -9.97 1.46
CA LEU A 263 12.94 -8.71 1.28
C LEU A 263 14.08 -8.92 0.28
N PHE A 264 14.19 -8.01 -0.67
CA PHE A 264 15.31 -7.95 -1.61
C PHE A 264 16.03 -6.61 -1.50
N TYR A 265 17.30 -6.60 -1.82
CA TYR A 265 18.06 -5.39 -2.12
C TYR A 265 18.65 -5.46 -3.52
N TRP A 266 18.93 -4.28 -4.09
CA TRP A 266 19.47 -4.17 -5.43
C TRP A 266 21.01 -4.14 -5.40
N ASP A 267 21.62 -5.09 -6.12
CA ASP A 267 23.03 -5.10 -6.46
C ASP A 267 23.21 -5.73 -7.85
N LYS A 268 23.15 -4.90 -8.90
CA LYS A 268 23.08 -5.32 -10.32
C LYS A 268 21.88 -6.23 -10.65
N LYS A 269 21.31 -6.85 -9.67
CA LYS A 269 20.08 -7.67 -9.66
C LYS A 269 19.43 -7.61 -8.29
N TRP A 270 18.22 -8.11 -8.17
CA TRP A 270 17.58 -8.27 -6.89
C TRP A 270 18.12 -9.48 -6.14
N ILE A 271 18.73 -9.24 -4.98
CA ILE A 271 19.31 -10.26 -4.10
C ILE A 271 18.43 -10.40 -2.87
N SER A 272 18.05 -11.64 -2.57
CA SER A 272 17.19 -11.94 -1.41
C SER A 272 17.95 -11.75 -0.10
N LEU A 273 17.31 -11.10 0.85
CA LEU A 273 17.73 -11.00 2.26
C LEU A 273 16.95 -11.96 3.16
N GLY A 274 16.12 -12.82 2.57
CA GLY A 274 15.37 -13.85 3.26
C GLY A 274 13.87 -13.60 3.31
N ARG A 275 13.17 -14.64 3.79
CA ARG A 275 11.71 -14.69 3.89
C ARG A 275 11.27 -14.69 5.34
N GLN A 276 10.15 -14.04 5.61
CA GLN A 276 9.49 -14.14 6.91
C GLN A 276 7.98 -13.91 6.79
N TYR A 277 7.24 -14.43 7.74
CA TYR A 277 5.83 -14.11 7.90
C TYR A 277 5.65 -12.73 8.55
N GLY A 278 4.69 -11.96 8.08
CA GLY A 278 4.28 -10.73 8.75
C GLY A 278 3.84 -11.04 10.20
N LYS A 279 4.33 -10.25 11.13
CA LYS A 279 3.96 -10.35 12.56
C LYS A 279 3.63 -8.96 13.08
N GLU A 280 2.48 -8.83 13.75
CA GLU A 280 2.01 -7.52 14.23
C GLU A 280 1.96 -6.46 13.11
N ASN A 281 1.53 -6.86 11.91
CA ASN A 281 1.45 -6.04 10.71
C ASN A 281 2.77 -5.36 10.32
N ARG A 282 3.90 -6.02 10.54
CA ARG A 282 5.26 -5.55 10.20
C ARG A 282 6.20 -6.69 9.86
N LEU A 283 7.32 -6.31 9.24
CA LEU A 283 8.48 -7.17 9.02
C LEU A 283 9.68 -6.54 9.74
N ALA A 284 10.45 -7.32 10.47
CA ALA A 284 11.68 -6.87 11.12
C ALA A 284 12.87 -7.62 10.53
N PHE A 285 13.80 -6.90 9.92
CA PHE A 285 15.03 -7.44 9.37
C PHE A 285 16.23 -6.88 10.11
N TYR A 286 17.23 -7.73 10.28
CA TYR A 286 18.50 -7.41 10.96
C TYR A 286 19.65 -7.62 9.99
N ASN A 287 20.74 -6.90 10.17
CA ASN A 287 21.96 -7.03 9.38
C ASN A 287 21.70 -6.85 7.87
N ILE A 288 20.87 -5.87 7.52
CA ILE A 288 20.61 -5.51 6.13
C ILE A 288 21.49 -4.32 5.72
N PRO A 289 21.88 -4.20 4.43
CA PRO A 289 22.75 -3.12 3.97
C PRO A 289 22.14 -1.75 4.25
N GLN A 290 22.93 -0.83 4.82
CA GLN A 290 22.53 0.58 4.92
C GLN A 290 22.53 1.20 3.52
N ASN A 291 21.68 2.22 3.28
CA ASN A 291 21.61 2.99 2.02
C ASN A 291 21.33 2.16 0.75
N ALA A 292 20.85 0.93 0.89
CA ALA A 292 20.49 0.10 -0.24
C ALA A 292 19.10 0.45 -0.80
N LEU A 293 18.89 0.09 -2.05
CA LEU A 293 17.57 0.07 -2.66
C LEU A 293 16.91 -1.26 -2.35
N PHE A 294 15.76 -1.24 -1.71
CA PHE A 294 15.00 -2.42 -1.28
C PHE A 294 13.71 -2.58 -2.07
N ARG A 295 13.18 -3.79 -2.08
CA ARG A 295 11.78 -4.09 -2.39
C ARG A 295 11.27 -5.25 -1.54
N ILE A 296 9.97 -5.28 -1.25
CA ILE A 296 9.32 -6.38 -0.55
C ILE A 296 8.39 -7.08 -1.53
N HIS A 297 8.55 -8.40 -1.67
CA HIS A 297 7.66 -9.25 -2.43
C HIS A 297 6.72 -10.01 -1.49
N ASN A 298 5.43 -10.01 -1.78
CA ASN A 298 4.44 -10.78 -1.05
C ASN A 298 4.16 -12.09 -1.80
N HIS A 299 4.58 -13.22 -1.24
CA HIS A 299 4.38 -14.55 -1.84
C HIS A 299 2.94 -15.07 -1.67
N THR A 300 2.18 -14.53 -0.72
CA THR A 300 0.78 -14.90 -0.49
C THR A 300 -0.13 -14.21 -1.49
N ARG A 301 0.16 -12.94 -1.81
CA ARG A 301 -0.62 -12.11 -2.74
C ARG A 301 0.32 -11.41 -3.70
N GLY A 302 0.59 -11.98 -4.84
CA GLY A 302 1.57 -11.52 -5.81
C GLY A 302 1.26 -10.19 -6.52
N LYS A 303 0.86 -9.15 -5.79
CA LYS A 303 0.57 -7.84 -6.35
C LYS A 303 1.80 -6.93 -6.44
N GLU A 304 1.57 -5.71 -6.93
CA GLU A 304 2.59 -4.68 -7.10
C GLU A 304 3.47 -4.51 -5.84
N HIS A 305 4.75 -4.37 -6.07
CA HIS A 305 5.72 -3.94 -5.07
C HIS A 305 6.57 -2.82 -5.67
N ARG A 306 6.93 -1.82 -4.87
CA ARG A 306 7.76 -0.70 -5.29
C ARG A 306 9.12 -0.72 -4.61
N PRO A 307 10.17 -0.26 -5.31
CA PRO A 307 11.46 -0.01 -4.70
C PRO A 307 11.40 1.15 -3.70
N PHE A 308 12.17 1.04 -2.63
CA PHE A 308 12.31 2.07 -1.61
C PHE A 308 13.71 2.07 -1.00
N THR A 309 14.08 3.17 -0.41
CA THR A 309 15.22 3.28 0.51
C THR A 309 14.73 3.35 1.94
N TYR A 310 15.59 3.00 2.90
CA TYR A 310 15.28 3.13 4.32
C TYR A 310 16.13 4.26 4.91
N GLU A 311 15.49 5.37 5.19
CA GLU A 311 16.13 6.63 5.60
C GLU A 311 15.50 7.11 6.90
N GLU A 312 16.31 7.37 7.92
CA GLU A 312 15.85 7.87 9.23
C GLU A 312 14.68 7.10 9.85
N GLY A 313 14.73 5.77 9.72
CA GLY A 313 13.68 4.89 10.25
C GLY A 313 12.39 4.81 9.41
N LYS A 314 12.40 5.33 8.17
CA LYS A 314 11.23 5.37 7.28
C LYS A 314 11.54 4.78 5.90
N GLN A 315 10.50 4.23 5.27
CA GLN A 315 10.53 3.82 3.87
C GLN A 315 10.30 5.04 2.98
N VAL A 316 11.25 5.34 2.10
CA VAL A 316 11.15 6.40 1.08
C VAL A 316 11.00 5.71 -0.27
N TRP A 317 9.89 5.95 -0.94
CA TRP A 317 9.47 5.25 -2.16
C TRP A 317 9.93 5.95 -3.43
N TRP A 318 10.22 5.13 -4.46
CA TRP A 318 10.73 5.59 -5.76
C TRP A 318 9.95 5.03 -6.94
#